data_8d6aa01f379f21ebedb0b2fa16232620
#
_entry.id   8d6aa01f379f21ebedb0b2fa16232620
#
_cell.length_a   1.000
_cell.length_b   1.000
_cell.length_c   1.000
_cell.angle_alpha   90.00
_cell.angle_beta   90.00
_cell.angle_gamma   90.00
#
_symmetry.space_group_name_H-M   'P 1'
#
loop_
_entity.id
_entity.type
_entity.pdbx_description
1 polymer ?
#
loop_
_entity_poly.entity_id
_entity_poly.type
_entity_poly.pdbx_seq_one_letter_code
_entity_poly.pdbx_strand_id
1 'polypeptide(L)'
;MSLVSANKTETNTYSIELSISAEDFKAAIQKAYMKQRKSISIPGFRKGKAPLMMIEKLYGKEVFYEDALKIVFPEAVQAAYDEAGITPVDHPRDVDVKKMNTEEGVEMSFNVTVKPEITLKAYNGLTAEKSDSKVTAEEVDHEIEHMLERGARIVDVDDRAAKDGDITVIDFEGFVDGKAFEGGKAEKYNLTLGSGSFIPGFEEQIVGHSIGDEFDVNVTFPAEYAPELASKDAVFKIKLHEIKVKELPALDDEFAKDMGEYDTVDELKKGVEEDLLKRKQDSAQHAFEDAVIDALIENVEGEIPQCMYDSKADENINSFAQRVSQQGIDLDTYLMYMGMDKETFENQMKERAVSDVKLDLAVEKIIELEGVKASDEAVDAEYAKMAEMYGMDVEKIKSIVPAETVAAELAKQDAIKLVIDSAKAKKPAAKRTAKKAAAAKEDAPAEEAAEKPAKKPAAKKTTKKAAEKKDAE
;
A
#
# COMPACT_ATOMS: atom_id res chain seq x y z
N MET A 1 39.15 -22.04 -4.40
CA MET A 1 38.21 -21.23 -5.18
C MET A 1 38.87 -19.88 -5.46
N SER A 2 38.83 -19.33 -6.68
CA SER A 2 39.49 -18.04 -7.00
C SER A 2 38.72 -17.30 -8.07
N LEU A 3 38.66 -15.98 -7.94
CA LEU A 3 38.21 -15.08 -8.97
C LEU A 3 39.25 -15.11 -10.14
N VAL A 4 38.79 -15.27 -11.35
CA VAL A 4 39.66 -15.18 -12.54
C VAL A 4 39.59 -13.77 -13.13
N SER A 5 38.39 -13.27 -13.32
CA SER A 5 38.16 -11.92 -13.80
C SER A 5 36.77 -11.39 -13.37
N ALA A 6 36.69 -10.06 -13.17
CA ALA A 6 35.45 -9.34 -12.97
C ALA A 6 35.44 -8.12 -13.89
N ASN A 7 34.67 -8.17 -14.94
CA ASN A 7 34.63 -7.13 -15.98
C ASN A 7 33.26 -6.47 -16.00
N LYS A 8 33.23 -5.14 -15.91
CA LYS A 8 32.00 -4.36 -16.09
C LYS A 8 31.58 -4.42 -17.56
N THR A 9 30.41 -4.99 -17.83
CA THR A 9 29.89 -5.14 -19.21
C THR A 9 28.88 -4.07 -19.57
N GLU A 10 28.02 -3.70 -18.59
CA GLU A 10 27.00 -2.67 -18.76
C GLU A 10 26.93 -1.82 -17.48
N THR A 11 26.10 -0.77 -17.51
CA THR A 11 25.79 -0.02 -16.28
C THR A 11 25.21 -0.98 -15.25
N ASN A 12 25.84 -1.09 -14.09
CA ASN A 12 25.42 -1.96 -12.98
C ASN A 12 25.45 -3.48 -13.28
N THR A 13 26.17 -3.93 -14.33
CA THR A 13 26.32 -5.36 -14.64
C THR A 13 27.79 -5.74 -14.76
N TYR A 14 28.18 -6.79 -14.06
CA TYR A 14 29.50 -7.37 -14.14
C TYR A 14 29.43 -8.78 -14.70
N SER A 15 30.37 -9.12 -15.59
CA SER A 15 30.63 -10.49 -16.00
C SER A 15 31.78 -11.02 -15.16
N ILE A 16 31.51 -12.07 -14.39
CA ILE A 16 32.46 -12.69 -13.47
C ILE A 16 32.87 -14.03 -14.03
N GLU A 17 34.17 -14.27 -14.06
CA GLU A 17 34.75 -15.58 -14.34
C GLU A 17 35.39 -16.11 -13.05
N LEU A 18 35.01 -17.31 -12.66
CA LEU A 18 35.59 -17.96 -11.48
C LEU A 18 36.11 -19.35 -11.79
N SER A 19 37.07 -19.77 -11.00
CA SER A 19 37.65 -21.13 -11.04
C SER A 19 37.50 -21.81 -9.68
N ILE A 20 36.96 -23.03 -9.72
CA ILE A 20 36.86 -23.92 -8.56
C ILE A 20 37.95 -24.95 -8.70
N SER A 21 38.81 -25.09 -7.66
CA SER A 21 39.90 -26.03 -7.70
C SER A 21 39.44 -27.49 -7.82
N ALA A 22 40.29 -28.32 -8.38
CA ALA A 22 40.04 -29.77 -8.47
C ALA A 22 39.80 -30.41 -7.10
N GLU A 23 40.43 -29.88 -6.04
CA GLU A 23 40.27 -30.37 -4.66
C GLU A 23 38.88 -30.03 -4.12
N ASP A 24 38.42 -28.75 -4.27
CA ASP A 24 37.11 -28.31 -3.82
C ASP A 24 36.00 -29.03 -4.59
N PHE A 25 36.18 -29.21 -5.89
CA PHE A 25 35.21 -29.94 -6.72
C PHE A 25 35.11 -31.41 -6.34
N LYS A 26 36.25 -32.12 -6.07
CA LYS A 26 36.25 -33.49 -5.55
C LYS A 26 35.57 -33.58 -4.18
N ALA A 27 35.80 -32.62 -3.31
CA ALA A 27 35.10 -32.56 -2.02
C ALA A 27 33.59 -32.37 -2.18
N ALA A 28 33.15 -31.54 -3.14
CA ALA A 28 31.75 -31.37 -3.48
C ALA A 28 31.11 -32.64 -4.07
N ILE A 29 31.82 -33.38 -4.96
CA ILE A 29 31.38 -34.68 -5.48
C ILE A 29 31.18 -35.66 -4.32
N GLN A 30 32.09 -35.67 -3.35
CA GLN A 30 31.96 -36.55 -2.17
C GLN A 30 30.72 -36.17 -1.33
N LYS A 31 30.45 -34.85 -1.13
CA LYS A 31 29.24 -34.38 -0.44
C LYS A 31 27.97 -34.78 -1.22
N ALA A 32 27.94 -34.61 -2.54
CA ALA A 32 26.83 -34.99 -3.41
C ALA A 32 26.55 -36.51 -3.36
N TYR A 33 27.62 -37.34 -3.47
CA TYR A 33 27.53 -38.78 -3.29
C TYR A 33 26.94 -39.14 -1.93
N MET A 34 27.42 -38.56 -0.83
CA MET A 34 26.90 -38.84 0.52
C MET A 34 25.40 -38.53 0.64
N LYS A 35 24.96 -37.46 0.02
CA LYS A 35 23.53 -37.01 -0.01
C LYS A 35 22.68 -38.00 -0.81
N GLN A 36 23.14 -38.40 -2.01
CA GLN A 36 22.34 -39.18 -2.94
C GLN A 36 22.50 -40.72 -2.81
N ARG A 37 23.60 -41.22 -2.26
CA ARG A 37 23.86 -42.67 -2.19
C ARG A 37 22.70 -43.49 -1.64
N LYS A 38 21.86 -42.91 -0.77
CA LYS A 38 20.72 -43.60 -0.15
C LYS A 38 19.61 -43.92 -1.16
N SER A 39 19.51 -43.17 -2.26
CA SER A 39 18.53 -43.37 -3.34
C SER A 39 19.02 -44.32 -4.42
N ILE A 40 20.36 -44.46 -4.59
CA ILE A 40 20.96 -45.21 -5.67
C ILE A 40 20.99 -46.72 -5.31
N SER A 41 20.54 -47.55 -6.27
CA SER A 41 20.57 -49.01 -6.20
C SER A 41 21.43 -49.54 -7.33
N ILE A 42 22.45 -50.34 -6.99
CA ILE A 42 23.35 -50.97 -7.97
C ILE A 42 23.29 -52.50 -7.81
N PRO A 43 23.26 -53.25 -8.92
CA PRO A 43 23.35 -54.71 -8.86
C PRO A 43 24.61 -55.17 -8.12
N GLY A 44 24.43 -56.07 -7.15
CA GLY A 44 25.52 -56.59 -6.32
C GLY A 44 25.79 -55.81 -5.03
N PHE A 45 25.14 -54.67 -4.79
CA PHE A 45 25.30 -53.91 -3.55
C PHE A 45 23.93 -53.65 -2.90
N ARG A 46 23.95 -53.67 -1.57
CA ARG A 46 22.76 -53.22 -0.81
C ARG A 46 22.53 -51.72 -1.06
N LYS A 47 21.28 -51.32 -1.26
CA LYS A 47 20.87 -49.93 -1.49
C LYS A 47 21.57 -48.96 -0.51
N GLY A 48 22.23 -47.94 -1.04
CA GLY A 48 22.97 -46.92 -0.28
C GLY A 48 24.36 -47.39 0.26
N LYS A 49 24.86 -48.56 -0.13
CA LYS A 49 26.19 -49.08 0.31
C LYS A 49 27.19 -49.23 -0.84
N ALA A 50 26.82 -48.90 -2.06
CA ALA A 50 27.73 -48.93 -3.23
C ALA A 50 28.81 -47.84 -3.06
N PRO A 51 30.11 -48.14 -3.22
CA PRO A 51 31.19 -47.14 -3.22
C PRO A 51 31.08 -46.19 -4.41
N LEU A 52 31.54 -44.93 -4.24
CA LEU A 52 31.54 -43.88 -5.30
C LEU A 52 32.12 -44.42 -6.60
N MET A 53 33.30 -45.03 -6.56
CA MET A 53 34.02 -45.61 -7.72
C MET A 53 33.20 -46.62 -8.51
N MET A 54 32.29 -47.38 -7.87
CA MET A 54 31.43 -48.35 -8.54
C MET A 54 30.24 -47.65 -9.24
N ILE A 55 29.75 -46.55 -8.67
CA ILE A 55 28.70 -45.75 -9.29
C ILE A 55 29.25 -45.05 -10.52
N GLU A 56 30.41 -44.41 -10.37
CA GLU A 56 31.11 -43.73 -11.51
C GLU A 56 31.48 -44.72 -12.64
N LYS A 57 31.85 -45.96 -12.31
CA LYS A 57 32.14 -46.97 -13.32
C LYS A 57 30.90 -47.38 -14.13
N LEU A 58 29.72 -47.38 -13.51
CA LEU A 58 28.47 -47.84 -14.11
C LEU A 58 27.72 -46.72 -14.84
N TYR A 59 27.72 -45.54 -14.25
CA TYR A 59 26.93 -44.40 -14.75
C TYR A 59 27.77 -43.24 -15.34
N GLY A 60 29.11 -43.38 -15.30
CA GLY A 60 30.03 -42.33 -15.72
C GLY A 60 30.52 -41.46 -14.57
N LYS A 61 31.72 -40.86 -14.79
CA LYS A 61 32.31 -39.94 -13.76
C LYS A 61 31.48 -38.70 -13.50
N GLU A 62 30.64 -38.30 -14.48
CA GLU A 62 29.87 -37.07 -14.48
C GLU A 62 28.56 -37.16 -13.68
N VAL A 63 28.18 -38.36 -13.20
CA VAL A 63 26.89 -38.63 -12.53
C VAL A 63 26.61 -37.71 -11.34
N PHE A 64 27.64 -37.21 -10.68
CA PHE A 64 27.52 -36.32 -9.52
C PHE A 64 27.96 -34.88 -9.81
N TYR A 65 28.35 -34.55 -11.02
CA TYR A 65 28.93 -33.23 -11.33
C TYR A 65 27.92 -32.11 -11.13
N GLU A 66 26.71 -32.28 -11.62
CA GLU A 66 25.65 -31.27 -11.47
C GLU A 66 25.28 -31.04 -10.00
N ASP A 67 25.17 -32.14 -9.21
CA ASP A 67 24.85 -32.01 -7.78
C ASP A 67 26.03 -31.45 -6.98
N ALA A 68 27.25 -31.79 -7.35
CA ALA A 68 28.46 -31.23 -6.77
C ALA A 68 28.53 -29.70 -7.07
N LEU A 69 28.23 -29.33 -8.29
CA LEU A 69 28.19 -27.92 -8.68
C LEU A 69 27.14 -27.15 -7.86
N LYS A 70 25.92 -27.66 -7.70
CA LYS A 70 24.89 -27.07 -6.86
C LYS A 70 25.32 -26.87 -5.40
N ILE A 71 26.23 -27.68 -4.90
CA ILE A 71 26.75 -27.59 -3.52
C ILE A 71 27.86 -26.55 -3.41
N VAL A 72 28.77 -26.47 -4.41
CA VAL A 72 29.96 -25.64 -4.31
C VAL A 72 29.76 -24.24 -4.91
N PHE A 73 28.79 -24.08 -5.83
CA PHE A 73 28.53 -22.84 -6.53
C PHE A 73 28.23 -21.65 -5.60
N PRO A 74 27.32 -21.76 -4.60
CA PRO A 74 27.03 -20.63 -3.72
C PRO A 74 28.26 -20.14 -2.95
N GLU A 75 29.10 -21.04 -2.44
CA GLU A 75 30.33 -20.72 -1.73
C GLU A 75 31.37 -20.06 -2.66
N ALA A 76 31.46 -20.55 -3.92
CA ALA A 76 32.37 -20.00 -4.90
C ALA A 76 31.97 -18.61 -5.40
N VAL A 77 30.68 -18.39 -5.58
CA VAL A 77 30.12 -17.10 -5.99
C VAL A 77 30.32 -16.07 -4.88
N GLN A 78 30.03 -16.41 -3.62
CA GLN A 78 30.25 -15.50 -2.50
C GLN A 78 31.72 -15.11 -2.36
N ALA A 79 32.64 -16.07 -2.44
CA ALA A 79 34.06 -15.79 -2.42
C ALA A 79 34.52 -14.87 -3.58
N ALA A 80 33.93 -15.05 -4.77
CA ALA A 80 34.22 -14.20 -5.92
C ALA A 80 33.72 -12.75 -5.74
N TYR A 81 32.55 -12.57 -5.10
CA TYR A 81 32.02 -11.24 -4.77
C TYR A 81 32.89 -10.53 -3.75
N ASP A 82 33.30 -11.24 -2.70
CA ASP A 82 34.17 -10.69 -1.65
C ASP A 82 35.54 -10.28 -2.21
N GLU A 83 36.14 -11.12 -3.10
CA GLU A 83 37.42 -10.84 -3.73
C GLU A 83 37.33 -9.69 -4.73
N ALA A 84 36.20 -9.56 -5.47
CA ALA A 84 35.95 -8.48 -6.41
C ALA A 84 35.49 -7.18 -5.75
N GLY A 85 35.11 -7.19 -4.45
CA GLY A 85 34.53 -6.03 -3.76
C GLY A 85 33.18 -5.62 -4.32
N ILE A 86 32.37 -6.57 -4.77
CA ILE A 86 31.10 -6.35 -5.47
C ILE A 86 29.94 -6.70 -4.52
N THR A 87 28.95 -5.81 -4.44
CA THR A 87 27.69 -6.05 -3.72
C THR A 87 26.59 -6.40 -4.72
N PRO A 88 26.23 -7.69 -4.83
CA PRO A 88 25.17 -8.12 -5.74
C PRO A 88 23.80 -7.68 -5.25
N VAL A 89 22.89 -7.35 -6.16
CA VAL A 89 21.46 -7.03 -5.88
C VAL A 89 20.51 -8.05 -6.52
N ASP A 90 21.06 -9.00 -7.26
CA ASP A 90 20.29 -10.06 -7.94
C ASP A 90 21.09 -11.36 -7.97
N HIS A 91 20.41 -12.46 -8.31
CA HIS A 91 21.04 -13.76 -8.50
C HIS A 91 21.91 -13.78 -9.76
N PRO A 92 22.97 -14.62 -9.80
CA PRO A 92 23.75 -14.86 -11.02
C PRO A 92 22.86 -15.26 -12.19
N ARG A 93 23.05 -14.59 -13.34
CA ARG A 93 22.36 -14.88 -14.60
C ARG A 93 23.35 -15.37 -15.64
N ASP A 94 22.83 -16.04 -16.67
CA ASP A 94 23.62 -16.50 -17.82
C ASP A 94 24.84 -17.33 -17.38
N VAL A 95 24.60 -18.27 -16.45
CA VAL A 95 25.68 -19.14 -15.93
C VAL A 95 26.13 -20.08 -17.03
N ASP A 96 27.38 -19.92 -17.48
CA ASP A 96 28.04 -20.78 -18.49
C ASP A 96 29.21 -21.52 -17.85
N VAL A 97 29.20 -22.84 -18.02
CA VAL A 97 30.24 -23.73 -17.50
C VAL A 97 31.22 -24.07 -18.64
N LYS A 98 32.36 -23.37 -18.69
CA LYS A 98 33.37 -23.51 -19.75
C LYS A 98 34.10 -24.84 -19.67
N LYS A 99 34.43 -25.28 -18.45
CA LYS A 99 35.10 -26.55 -18.18
C LYS A 99 34.62 -27.16 -16.87
N MET A 100 34.46 -28.48 -16.84
CA MET A 100 34.10 -29.22 -15.63
C MET A 100 34.71 -30.62 -15.66
N ASN A 101 35.76 -30.80 -14.90
CA ASN A 101 36.38 -32.12 -14.75
C ASN A 101 37.06 -32.28 -13.34
N THR A 102 37.38 -33.50 -12.99
CA THR A 102 37.98 -33.81 -11.69
C THR A 102 39.48 -33.56 -11.61
N GLU A 103 40.15 -33.26 -12.72
CA GLU A 103 41.60 -33.06 -12.78
C GLU A 103 41.97 -31.57 -12.77
N GLU A 104 41.23 -30.76 -13.50
CA GLU A 104 41.42 -29.32 -13.59
C GLU A 104 40.46 -28.49 -12.72
N GLY A 105 39.33 -29.08 -12.33
CA GLY A 105 38.29 -28.40 -11.56
C GLY A 105 37.17 -27.88 -12.43
N VAL A 106 36.57 -26.74 -12.08
CA VAL A 106 35.48 -26.11 -12.82
C VAL A 106 35.86 -24.66 -13.13
N GLU A 107 35.72 -24.29 -14.40
CA GLU A 107 35.78 -22.92 -14.87
C GLU A 107 34.39 -22.48 -15.36
N MET A 108 33.88 -21.37 -14.86
CA MET A 108 32.56 -20.88 -15.23
C MET A 108 32.52 -19.35 -15.27
N SER A 109 31.55 -18.85 -16.00
CA SER A 109 31.25 -17.42 -16.05
C SER A 109 29.76 -17.16 -15.83
N PHE A 110 29.44 -16.01 -15.30
CA PHE A 110 28.06 -15.57 -15.09
C PHE A 110 28.00 -14.04 -15.06
N ASN A 111 26.82 -13.52 -15.28
CA ASN A 111 26.53 -12.11 -15.15
C ASN A 111 25.84 -11.83 -13.83
N VAL A 112 26.18 -10.72 -13.18
CA VAL A 112 25.58 -10.27 -11.92
C VAL A 112 25.25 -8.80 -11.98
N THR A 113 24.06 -8.44 -11.50
CA THR A 113 23.66 -7.05 -11.30
C THR A 113 24.14 -6.58 -9.95
N VAL A 114 24.79 -5.43 -9.93
CA VAL A 114 25.37 -4.83 -8.70
C VAL A 114 24.59 -3.61 -8.30
N LYS A 115 24.75 -3.21 -7.04
CA LYS A 115 24.18 -2.00 -6.50
C LYS A 115 24.57 -0.78 -7.34
N PRO A 116 23.60 0.07 -7.75
CA PRO A 116 23.88 1.23 -8.58
C PRO A 116 24.60 2.32 -7.78
N GLU A 117 25.52 3.00 -8.43
CA GLU A 117 26.06 4.27 -7.91
C GLU A 117 25.07 5.38 -8.24
N ILE A 118 24.51 6.00 -7.21
CA ILE A 118 23.63 7.15 -7.34
C ILE A 118 24.34 8.44 -6.96
N THR A 119 23.83 9.56 -7.49
CA THR A 119 24.20 10.91 -7.09
C THR A 119 22.98 11.68 -6.60
N LEU A 120 23.18 12.53 -5.60
CA LEU A 120 22.13 13.39 -5.06
C LEU A 120 22.38 14.82 -5.51
N LYS A 121 21.41 15.45 -6.20
CA LYS A 121 21.51 16.87 -6.58
C LYS A 121 21.55 17.77 -5.35
N ALA A 122 20.66 17.53 -4.42
CA ALA A 122 20.57 18.22 -3.14
C ALA A 122 19.83 17.32 -2.14
N TYR A 123 20.31 17.26 -0.92
CA TYR A 123 19.63 16.58 0.20
C TYR A 123 19.51 17.50 1.42
N ASN A 124 20.23 18.64 1.43
CA ASN A 124 20.23 19.59 2.53
C ASN A 124 19.48 20.87 2.11
N GLY A 125 18.64 21.40 2.99
CA GLY A 125 17.87 22.63 2.76
C GLY A 125 16.77 22.48 1.72
N LEU A 126 16.20 21.29 1.56
CA LEU A 126 15.05 21.02 0.70
C LEU A 126 13.87 21.91 1.11
N THR A 127 13.02 22.25 0.14
CA THR A 127 11.84 23.09 0.42
C THR A 127 10.58 22.27 0.23
N ALA A 128 9.76 22.17 1.28
CA ALA A 128 8.48 21.46 1.25
C ALA A 128 7.34 22.35 1.77
N GLU A 129 6.10 22.07 1.34
CA GLU A 129 4.94 22.81 1.82
C GLU A 129 4.56 22.33 3.21
N LYS A 130 4.38 23.25 4.17
CA LYS A 130 3.87 22.96 5.51
C LYS A 130 2.50 23.62 5.68
N SER A 131 1.49 22.82 5.95
CA SER A 131 0.13 23.28 6.21
C SER A 131 0.02 24.11 7.49
N ASP A 132 -0.90 25.08 7.52
CA ASP A 132 -1.19 25.85 8.74
C ASP A 132 -2.01 24.95 9.70
N SER A 133 -1.62 24.90 10.95
CA SER A 133 -2.23 24.05 11.98
C SER A 133 -3.15 24.83 12.94
N LYS A 134 -3.67 25.99 12.51
CA LYS A 134 -4.59 26.77 13.34
C LYS A 134 -5.92 26.07 13.50
N VAL A 135 -6.44 26.11 14.71
CA VAL A 135 -7.80 25.68 15.06
C VAL A 135 -8.71 26.90 15.05
N THR A 136 -9.88 26.79 14.47
CA THR A 136 -10.92 27.82 14.49
C THR A 136 -11.95 27.49 15.58
N ALA A 137 -12.62 28.52 16.08
CA ALA A 137 -13.70 28.32 17.07
C ALA A 137 -14.85 27.46 16.50
N GLU A 138 -15.09 27.56 15.18
CA GLU A 138 -16.10 26.75 14.50
C GLU A 138 -15.76 25.25 14.52
N GLU A 139 -14.46 24.89 14.40
CA GLU A 139 -14.02 23.48 14.49
C GLU A 139 -14.14 22.93 15.91
N VAL A 140 -13.87 23.77 16.92
CA VAL A 140 -14.07 23.39 18.33
C VAL A 140 -15.55 23.15 18.62
N ASP A 141 -16.41 24.09 18.20
CA ASP A 141 -17.85 23.96 18.40
C ASP A 141 -18.41 22.71 17.66
N HIS A 142 -17.93 22.41 16.46
CA HIS A 142 -18.30 21.22 15.69
C HIS A 142 -17.86 19.91 16.39
N GLU A 143 -16.65 19.87 16.94
CA GLU A 143 -16.20 18.68 17.68
C GLU A 143 -17.02 18.47 18.96
N ILE A 144 -17.39 19.56 19.65
CA ILE A 144 -18.27 19.51 20.80
C ILE A 144 -19.66 19.02 20.41
N GLU A 145 -20.20 19.47 19.27
CA GLU A 145 -21.47 18.99 18.72
C GLU A 145 -21.43 17.47 18.50
N HIS A 146 -20.35 16.96 17.92
CA HIS A 146 -20.13 15.52 17.79
C HIS A 146 -20.01 14.79 19.12
N MET A 147 -19.42 15.44 20.15
CA MET A 147 -19.37 14.85 21.49
C MET A 147 -20.77 14.77 22.12
N LEU A 148 -21.60 15.81 21.96
CA LEU A 148 -22.99 15.80 22.38
C LEU A 148 -23.80 14.72 21.64
N GLU A 149 -23.59 14.56 20.34
CA GLU A 149 -24.25 13.53 19.55
C GLU A 149 -23.91 12.11 20.01
N ARG A 150 -22.67 11.85 20.43
CA ARG A 150 -22.24 10.56 20.97
C ARG A 150 -22.83 10.30 22.36
N GLY A 151 -23.06 11.36 23.14
CA GLY A 151 -23.71 11.30 24.44
C GLY A 151 -25.24 11.30 24.38
N ALA A 152 -25.83 11.41 23.19
CA ALA A 152 -27.27 11.51 23.02
C ALA A 152 -28.02 10.27 23.48
N ARG A 153 -29.18 10.48 24.12
CA ARG A 153 -30.10 9.43 24.52
C ARG A 153 -31.19 9.26 23.47
N ILE A 154 -31.53 8.02 23.19
CA ILE A 154 -32.66 7.71 22.31
C ILE A 154 -33.89 7.57 23.18
N VAL A 155 -34.89 8.41 22.95
CA VAL A 155 -36.15 8.44 23.69
C VAL A 155 -37.29 8.15 22.72
N ASP A 156 -38.21 7.26 23.14
CA ASP A 156 -39.41 6.95 22.37
C ASP A 156 -40.42 8.12 22.46
N VAL A 157 -41.06 8.45 21.35
CA VAL A 157 -42.02 9.54 21.20
C VAL A 157 -43.32 8.99 20.64
N ASP A 158 -44.37 8.96 21.47
CA ASP A 158 -45.66 8.39 21.11
C ASP A 158 -46.74 9.45 20.84
N ASP A 159 -46.46 10.73 21.15
CA ASP A 159 -47.45 11.80 21.24
C ASP A 159 -47.51 12.71 20.00
N ARG A 160 -46.64 12.51 19.02
CA ARG A 160 -46.57 13.33 17.82
C ARG A 160 -46.18 12.55 16.55
N ALA A 161 -46.45 13.15 15.40
CA ALA A 161 -45.98 12.66 14.13
C ALA A 161 -44.43 12.80 13.97
N ALA A 162 -43.86 12.00 13.10
CA ALA A 162 -42.44 11.98 12.77
C ALA A 162 -41.98 13.33 12.19
N LYS A 163 -40.82 13.78 12.59
CA LYS A 163 -40.14 15.00 12.12
C LYS A 163 -38.80 14.67 11.51
N ASP A 164 -38.28 15.62 10.78
CA ASP A 164 -36.90 15.57 10.30
C ASP A 164 -35.91 15.48 11.50
N GLY A 165 -34.92 14.60 11.39
CA GLY A 165 -33.99 14.25 12.48
C GLY A 165 -34.45 13.13 13.40
N ASP A 166 -35.71 12.68 13.36
CA ASP A 166 -36.19 11.55 14.17
C ASP A 166 -35.67 10.20 13.62
N ILE A 167 -35.47 9.25 14.50
CA ILE A 167 -35.19 7.87 14.16
C ILE A 167 -36.51 7.11 14.13
N THR A 168 -36.91 6.63 12.96
CA THR A 168 -38.16 5.87 12.77
C THR A 168 -37.85 4.40 12.61
N VAL A 169 -38.67 3.54 13.24
CA VAL A 169 -38.65 2.09 13.04
C VAL A 169 -39.75 1.76 12.05
N ILE A 170 -39.35 1.33 10.86
CA ILE A 170 -40.27 1.09 9.76
C ILE A 170 -40.16 -0.34 9.22
N ASP A 171 -41.30 -0.88 8.73
CA ASP A 171 -41.26 -1.93 7.75
C ASP A 171 -41.45 -1.29 6.38
N PHE A 172 -40.73 -1.74 5.40
CA PHE A 172 -40.93 -1.29 4.03
C PHE A 172 -40.87 -2.45 3.02
N GLU A 173 -41.63 -2.35 1.96
CA GLU A 173 -41.61 -3.27 0.83
C GLU A 173 -41.73 -2.48 -0.49
N GLY A 174 -40.68 -2.53 -1.32
CA GLY A 174 -40.57 -1.77 -2.56
C GLY A 174 -41.04 -2.56 -3.78
N PHE A 175 -41.78 -1.87 -4.66
CA PHE A 175 -42.29 -2.38 -5.91
C PHE A 175 -41.88 -1.51 -7.07
N VAL A 176 -41.38 -2.14 -8.14
CA VAL A 176 -41.13 -1.47 -9.44
C VAL A 176 -42.02 -2.17 -10.48
N ASP A 177 -42.78 -1.39 -11.23
CA ASP A 177 -43.78 -1.93 -12.20
C ASP A 177 -44.76 -2.97 -11.57
N GLY A 178 -45.08 -2.79 -10.27
CA GLY A 178 -45.99 -3.67 -9.53
C GLY A 178 -45.36 -5.00 -9.09
N LYS A 179 -44.06 -5.20 -9.23
CA LYS A 179 -43.30 -6.38 -8.78
C LYS A 179 -42.33 -6.01 -7.68
N ALA A 180 -42.34 -6.80 -6.60
CA ALA A 180 -41.31 -6.67 -5.56
C ALA A 180 -39.93 -7.02 -6.12
N PHE A 181 -38.89 -6.27 -5.71
CA PHE A 181 -37.52 -6.49 -6.14
C PHE A 181 -36.63 -6.91 -4.97
N GLU A 182 -35.57 -7.61 -5.27
CA GLU A 182 -34.63 -8.13 -4.27
C GLU A 182 -33.90 -6.97 -3.59
N GLY A 183 -33.82 -7.00 -2.24
CA GLY A 183 -33.27 -5.91 -1.43
C GLY A 183 -34.26 -4.77 -1.14
N GLY A 184 -35.48 -4.78 -1.72
CA GLY A 184 -36.50 -3.75 -1.50
C GLY A 184 -37.37 -3.95 -0.25
N LYS A 185 -37.11 -4.98 0.60
CA LYS A 185 -37.92 -5.29 1.78
C LYS A 185 -37.07 -5.39 3.03
N ALA A 186 -37.52 -4.72 4.10
CA ALA A 186 -37.00 -4.94 5.45
C ALA A 186 -38.09 -4.75 6.49
N GLU A 187 -37.95 -5.42 7.63
CA GLU A 187 -38.84 -5.32 8.78
C GLU A 187 -38.05 -4.71 9.96
N LYS A 188 -38.71 -3.81 10.70
CA LYS A 188 -38.16 -3.09 11.87
C LYS A 188 -36.81 -2.41 11.56
N TYR A 189 -36.72 -1.77 10.43
CA TYR A 189 -35.53 -1.04 10.02
C TYR A 189 -35.49 0.33 10.72
N ASN A 190 -34.35 0.67 11.35
CA ASN A 190 -34.13 1.97 11.95
C ASN A 190 -33.66 2.96 10.87
N LEU A 191 -34.48 3.95 10.58
CA LEU A 191 -34.18 5.01 9.61
C LEU A 191 -34.17 6.37 10.31
N THR A 192 -33.06 7.08 10.20
CA THR A 192 -32.98 8.50 10.64
C THR A 192 -33.49 9.37 9.50
N LEU A 193 -34.55 10.13 9.72
CA LEU A 193 -35.12 11.05 8.73
C LEU A 193 -34.19 12.23 8.50
N GLY A 194 -33.94 12.58 7.24
CA GLY A 194 -33.00 13.64 6.85
C GLY A 194 -31.55 13.19 6.76
N SER A 195 -31.25 11.89 6.99
CA SER A 195 -29.89 11.36 6.88
C SER A 195 -29.37 11.22 5.45
N GLY A 196 -30.28 11.22 4.45
CA GLY A 196 -29.95 10.93 3.06
C GLY A 196 -29.48 9.48 2.81
N SER A 197 -29.74 8.57 3.73
CA SER A 197 -29.37 7.14 3.61
C SER A 197 -30.23 6.39 2.60
N PHE A 198 -31.42 6.92 2.32
CA PHE A 198 -32.35 6.36 1.34
C PHE A 198 -32.42 7.21 0.07
N ILE A 199 -33.17 6.72 -0.91
CA ILE A 199 -33.37 7.39 -2.20
C ILE A 199 -34.01 8.77 -1.97
N PRO A 200 -33.56 9.84 -2.68
CA PRO A 200 -34.10 11.18 -2.54
C PRO A 200 -35.63 11.20 -2.63
N GLY A 201 -36.28 11.89 -1.71
CA GLY A 201 -37.74 11.95 -1.61
C GLY A 201 -38.39 10.83 -0.82
N PHE A 202 -37.62 9.84 -0.32
CA PHE A 202 -38.14 8.75 0.51
C PHE A 202 -38.37 9.21 1.96
N GLU A 203 -37.34 9.77 2.58
CA GLU A 203 -37.37 10.19 3.98
C GLU A 203 -38.32 11.36 4.20
N GLU A 204 -38.37 12.28 3.25
CA GLU A 204 -39.24 13.46 3.27
C GLU A 204 -40.75 13.10 3.32
N GLN A 205 -41.13 12.00 2.66
CA GLN A 205 -42.54 11.55 2.64
C GLN A 205 -42.95 10.83 3.91
N ILE A 206 -42.04 10.39 4.75
CA ILE A 206 -42.31 9.77 6.06
C ILE A 206 -42.57 10.85 7.11
N VAL A 207 -41.99 12.04 6.94
CA VAL A 207 -42.21 13.18 7.83
C VAL A 207 -43.71 13.53 7.86
N GLY A 208 -44.27 13.63 9.07
CA GLY A 208 -45.68 13.96 9.29
C GLY A 208 -46.61 12.78 9.49
N HIS A 209 -46.12 11.52 9.33
CA HIS A 209 -46.88 10.32 9.66
C HIS A 209 -46.74 9.95 11.13
N SER A 210 -47.77 9.28 11.66
CA SER A 210 -47.86 8.86 13.07
C SER A 210 -47.59 7.35 13.22
N ILE A 211 -47.30 6.95 14.45
CA ILE A 211 -47.11 5.54 14.78
C ILE A 211 -48.34 4.73 14.41
N GLY A 212 -48.14 3.61 13.71
CA GLY A 212 -49.18 2.71 13.23
C GLY A 212 -49.69 3.04 11.84
N ASP A 213 -49.30 4.15 11.22
CA ASP A 213 -49.72 4.49 9.86
C ASP A 213 -49.11 3.53 8.85
N GLU A 214 -49.93 3.16 7.85
CA GLU A 214 -49.53 2.42 6.66
C GLU A 214 -49.79 3.29 5.44
N PHE A 215 -48.76 3.58 4.67
CA PHE A 215 -48.81 4.50 3.52
C PHE A 215 -47.84 4.12 2.43
N ASP A 216 -48.09 4.64 1.23
CA ASP A 216 -47.23 4.42 0.05
C ASP A 216 -46.34 5.63 -0.17
N VAL A 217 -45.03 5.38 -0.33
CA VAL A 217 -44.01 6.37 -0.69
C VAL A 217 -43.60 6.15 -2.13
N ASN A 218 -43.72 7.22 -2.94
CA ASN A 218 -43.40 7.19 -4.37
C ASN A 218 -42.08 7.89 -4.61
N VAL A 219 -41.09 7.19 -5.15
CA VAL A 219 -39.76 7.69 -5.44
C VAL A 219 -39.25 7.22 -6.80
N THR A 220 -38.32 7.96 -7.39
CA THR A 220 -37.64 7.57 -8.63
C THR A 220 -36.18 7.27 -8.31
N PHE A 221 -35.69 6.11 -8.72
CA PHE A 221 -34.29 5.74 -8.52
C PHE A 221 -33.35 6.68 -9.27
N PRO A 222 -32.22 7.11 -8.68
CA PRO A 222 -31.20 7.89 -9.37
C PRO A 222 -30.65 7.17 -10.61
N ALA A 223 -30.14 7.93 -11.58
CA ALA A 223 -29.55 7.38 -12.80
C ALA A 223 -28.28 6.56 -12.55
N GLU A 224 -27.59 6.83 -11.44
CA GLU A 224 -26.35 6.16 -11.01
C GLU A 224 -26.60 4.97 -10.08
N TYR A 225 -27.80 4.39 -10.12
CA TYR A 225 -28.15 3.21 -9.32
C TYR A 225 -27.94 1.91 -10.11
N ALA A 226 -28.24 0.75 -9.48
CA ALA A 226 -28.10 -0.54 -10.14
C ALA A 226 -28.82 -0.56 -11.50
N PRO A 227 -28.21 -1.13 -12.58
CA PRO A 227 -28.73 -1.03 -13.96
C PRO A 227 -30.17 -1.49 -14.14
N GLU A 228 -30.63 -2.39 -13.28
CA GLU A 228 -31.99 -2.94 -13.32
C GLU A 228 -33.04 -2.00 -12.75
N LEU A 229 -32.63 -1.04 -11.89
CA LEU A 229 -33.51 -0.14 -11.15
C LEU A 229 -33.31 1.34 -11.54
N ALA A 230 -32.19 1.69 -12.18
CA ALA A 230 -31.82 3.07 -12.51
C ALA A 230 -32.94 3.80 -13.28
N SER A 231 -33.28 5.00 -12.84
CA SER A 231 -34.30 5.89 -13.40
C SER A 231 -35.72 5.28 -13.49
N LYS A 232 -36.02 4.27 -12.68
CA LYS A 232 -37.37 3.70 -12.60
C LYS A 232 -38.13 4.26 -11.43
N ASP A 233 -39.44 4.38 -11.59
CA ASP A 233 -40.37 4.74 -10.52
C ASP A 233 -40.63 3.54 -9.64
N ALA A 234 -40.54 3.74 -8.34
CA ALA A 234 -40.81 2.72 -7.33
C ALA A 234 -41.84 3.20 -6.31
N VAL A 235 -42.65 2.28 -5.85
CA VAL A 235 -43.63 2.48 -4.79
C VAL A 235 -43.24 1.63 -3.61
N PHE A 236 -42.97 2.27 -2.46
CA PHE A 236 -42.66 1.59 -1.22
C PHE A 236 -43.89 1.62 -0.30
N LYS A 237 -44.33 0.47 0.14
CA LYS A 237 -45.36 0.34 1.19
C LYS A 237 -44.62 0.39 2.53
N ILE A 238 -44.96 1.38 3.33
CA ILE A 238 -44.32 1.62 4.61
C ILE A 238 -45.32 1.44 5.73
N LYS A 239 -44.87 0.82 6.82
CA LYS A 239 -45.55 0.79 8.10
C LYS A 239 -44.62 1.37 9.17
N LEU A 240 -45.09 2.43 9.83
CA LEU A 240 -44.38 3.09 10.89
C LEU A 240 -44.68 2.46 12.26
N HIS A 241 -43.67 1.86 12.92
CA HIS A 241 -43.84 1.20 14.21
C HIS A 241 -43.55 2.06 15.40
N GLU A 242 -42.39 2.78 15.36
CA GLU A 242 -41.88 3.57 16.46
C GLU A 242 -41.24 4.86 15.95
N ILE A 243 -41.37 5.92 16.71
CA ILE A 243 -40.66 7.17 16.49
C ILE A 243 -39.75 7.39 17.70
N LYS A 244 -38.48 7.61 17.47
CA LYS A 244 -37.47 7.88 18.49
C LYS A 244 -36.79 9.18 18.21
N VAL A 245 -36.52 9.96 19.26
CA VAL A 245 -35.78 11.21 19.17
C VAL A 245 -34.42 11.02 19.80
N LYS A 246 -33.42 11.56 19.14
CA LYS A 246 -32.07 11.69 19.69
C LYS A 246 -32.03 12.96 20.55
N GLU A 247 -32.22 12.80 21.87
CA GLU A 247 -32.06 13.89 22.82
C GLU A 247 -30.56 14.12 23.09
N LEU A 248 -30.05 15.27 22.64
CA LEU A 248 -28.70 15.71 22.98
C LEU A 248 -28.66 16.16 24.43
N PRO A 249 -27.62 15.75 25.19
CA PRO A 249 -27.40 16.29 26.52
C PRO A 249 -27.19 17.81 26.47
N ALA A 250 -27.54 18.51 27.51
CA ALA A 250 -27.24 19.93 27.59
C ALA A 250 -25.71 20.12 27.73
N LEU A 251 -25.18 21.14 27.04
CA LEU A 251 -23.78 21.51 27.20
C LEU A 251 -23.60 22.30 28.46
N ASP A 252 -23.41 21.61 29.59
CA ASP A 252 -23.20 22.17 30.91
C ASP A 252 -21.99 21.54 31.62
N ASP A 253 -21.71 21.99 32.82
CA ASP A 253 -20.57 21.50 33.61
C ASP A 253 -20.74 20.03 34.06
N GLU A 254 -21.97 19.50 34.06
CA GLU A 254 -22.23 18.09 34.34
C GLU A 254 -21.81 17.23 33.13
N PHE A 255 -22.15 17.66 31.92
CA PHE A 255 -21.66 17.04 30.69
C PHE A 255 -20.14 17.08 30.59
N ALA A 256 -19.50 18.22 30.94
CA ALA A 256 -18.05 18.32 30.93
C ALA A 256 -17.37 17.28 31.84
N LYS A 257 -17.93 17.03 33.01
CA LYS A 257 -17.46 16.01 33.98
C LYS A 257 -17.69 14.59 33.47
N ASP A 258 -18.80 14.33 32.78
CA ASP A 258 -19.12 13.02 32.23
C ASP A 258 -18.20 12.65 31.05
N MET A 259 -17.69 13.66 30.30
CA MET A 259 -16.81 13.45 29.17
C MET A 259 -15.34 13.25 29.53
N GLY A 260 -14.92 13.48 30.77
CA GLY A 260 -13.54 13.23 31.19
C GLY A 260 -13.07 14.05 32.39
N GLU A 261 -11.85 14.58 32.31
CA GLU A 261 -11.15 15.27 33.41
C GLU A 261 -11.45 16.80 33.47
N TYR A 262 -12.64 17.24 32.99
CA TYR A 262 -12.99 18.66 32.91
C TYR A 262 -14.05 19.00 33.92
N ASP A 263 -13.82 20.06 34.71
CA ASP A 263 -14.79 20.53 35.73
C ASP A 263 -15.84 21.50 35.18
N THR A 264 -15.52 22.18 34.06
CA THR A 264 -16.38 23.20 33.43
C THR A 264 -16.40 23.08 31.92
N VAL A 265 -17.45 23.61 31.28
CA VAL A 265 -17.56 23.70 29.80
C VAL A 265 -16.39 24.48 29.18
N ASP A 266 -15.91 25.54 29.87
CA ASP A 266 -14.77 26.31 29.35
C ASP A 266 -13.47 25.50 29.36
N GLU A 267 -13.28 24.61 30.35
CA GLU A 267 -12.13 23.68 30.37
C GLU A 267 -12.27 22.60 29.31
N LEU A 268 -13.45 22.04 29.10
CA LEU A 268 -13.73 21.10 28.02
C LEU A 268 -13.41 21.74 26.65
N LYS A 269 -13.88 22.98 26.38
CA LYS A 269 -13.58 23.70 25.14
C LYS A 269 -12.09 23.89 24.93
N LYS A 270 -11.33 24.26 25.96
CA LYS A 270 -9.87 24.38 25.87
C LYS A 270 -9.19 23.05 25.62
N GLY A 271 -9.61 21.99 26.30
CA GLY A 271 -9.07 20.66 26.09
C GLY A 271 -9.29 20.16 24.67
N VAL A 272 -10.49 20.35 24.12
CA VAL A 272 -10.82 20.04 22.72
C VAL A 272 -9.98 20.88 21.75
N GLU A 273 -9.80 22.18 22.01
CA GLU A 273 -8.95 23.06 21.21
C GLU A 273 -7.49 22.59 21.22
N GLU A 274 -6.96 22.24 22.39
CA GLU A 274 -5.59 21.72 22.54
C GLU A 274 -5.41 20.38 21.79
N ASP A 275 -6.36 19.47 21.92
CA ASP A 275 -6.34 18.18 21.22
C ASP A 275 -6.44 18.34 19.70
N LEU A 276 -7.33 19.19 19.22
CA LEU A 276 -7.45 19.51 17.79
C LEU A 276 -6.17 20.17 17.28
N LEU A 277 -5.61 21.10 18.05
CA LEU A 277 -4.35 21.78 17.69
C LEU A 277 -3.21 20.77 17.58
N LYS A 278 -3.08 19.87 18.54
CA LYS A 278 -2.06 18.82 18.55
C LYS A 278 -2.24 17.89 17.33
N ARG A 279 -3.44 17.37 17.11
CA ARG A 279 -3.73 16.52 15.93
C ARG A 279 -3.39 17.21 14.60
N LYS A 280 -3.75 18.51 14.47
CA LYS A 280 -3.40 19.29 13.28
C LYS A 280 -1.91 19.54 13.14
N GLN A 281 -1.20 19.80 14.26
CA GLN A 281 0.25 19.98 14.25
C GLN A 281 0.95 18.69 13.85
N ASP A 282 0.57 17.55 14.44
CA ASP A 282 1.12 16.25 14.11
C ASP A 282 0.85 15.90 12.63
N SER A 283 -0.39 16.09 12.16
CA SER A 283 -0.74 15.88 10.75
C SER A 283 0.03 16.79 9.79
N ALA A 284 0.16 18.08 10.14
CA ALA A 284 0.94 19.02 9.32
C ALA A 284 2.44 18.71 9.34
N GLN A 285 2.95 18.18 10.45
CA GLN A 285 4.33 17.75 10.57
C GLN A 285 4.60 16.51 9.72
N HIS A 286 3.75 15.48 9.80
CA HIS A 286 3.88 14.28 8.96
C HIS A 286 3.76 14.61 7.47
N ALA A 287 2.78 15.41 7.08
CA ALA A 287 2.63 15.84 5.69
C ALA A 287 3.87 16.64 5.18
N PHE A 288 4.51 17.42 6.07
CA PHE A 288 5.75 18.12 5.74
C PHE A 288 6.93 17.15 5.59
N GLU A 289 7.05 16.17 6.48
CA GLU A 289 8.07 15.13 6.42
C GLU A 289 7.94 14.31 5.14
N ASP A 290 6.73 13.87 4.80
CA ASP A 290 6.44 13.16 3.55
C ASP A 290 6.84 14.00 2.32
N ALA A 291 6.47 15.28 2.30
CA ALA A 291 6.83 16.19 1.20
C ALA A 291 8.35 16.44 1.09
N VAL A 292 9.08 16.43 2.20
CA VAL A 292 10.55 16.50 2.20
C VAL A 292 11.15 15.21 1.64
N ILE A 293 10.61 14.06 2.01
CA ILE A 293 11.04 12.75 1.51
C ILE A 293 10.79 12.66 -0.01
N ASP A 294 9.62 13.09 -0.47
CA ASP A 294 9.30 13.14 -1.91
C ASP A 294 10.29 14.02 -2.68
N ALA A 295 10.59 15.20 -2.13
CA ALA A 295 11.58 16.10 -2.72
C ALA A 295 12.99 15.49 -2.72
N LEU A 296 13.37 14.70 -1.73
CA LEU A 296 14.63 13.95 -1.71
C LEU A 296 14.66 12.90 -2.81
N ILE A 297 13.58 12.11 -2.97
CA ILE A 297 13.44 11.07 -4.00
C ILE A 297 13.57 11.66 -5.41
N GLU A 298 13.00 12.83 -5.66
CA GLU A 298 13.12 13.55 -6.94
C GLU A 298 14.55 14.00 -7.25
N ASN A 299 15.39 14.21 -6.24
CA ASN A 299 16.78 14.60 -6.39
C ASN A 299 17.76 13.43 -6.61
N VAL A 300 17.26 12.18 -6.62
CA VAL A 300 18.09 11.01 -6.89
C VAL A 300 18.33 10.89 -8.39
N GLU A 301 19.59 10.89 -8.80
CA GLU A 301 20.05 10.65 -10.16
C GLU A 301 20.91 9.39 -10.21
N GLY A 302 20.64 8.54 -11.16
CA GLY A 302 21.33 7.28 -11.42
C GLY A 302 20.44 6.28 -12.14
N GLU A 303 21.07 5.29 -12.77
CA GLU A 303 20.35 4.21 -13.43
C GLU A 303 20.17 3.05 -12.43
N ILE A 304 18.96 2.88 -11.95
CA ILE A 304 18.63 1.85 -10.96
C ILE A 304 18.14 0.60 -11.68
N PRO A 305 18.74 -0.57 -11.42
CA PRO A 305 18.33 -1.82 -12.06
C PRO A 305 16.88 -2.19 -11.73
N GLN A 306 16.13 -2.69 -12.72
CA GLN A 306 14.74 -3.10 -12.57
C GLN A 306 14.55 -4.19 -11.51
N CYS A 307 15.51 -5.11 -11.37
CA CYS A 307 15.46 -6.18 -10.37
C CYS A 307 15.35 -5.66 -8.93
N MET A 308 15.90 -4.46 -8.62
CA MET A 308 15.75 -3.86 -7.29
C MET A 308 14.31 -3.45 -7.00
N TYR A 309 13.63 -2.87 -8.00
CA TYR A 309 12.22 -2.51 -7.89
C TYR A 309 11.33 -3.75 -7.75
N ASP A 310 11.61 -4.77 -8.56
CA ASP A 310 10.84 -6.02 -8.53
C ASP A 310 11.00 -6.74 -7.19
N SER A 311 12.24 -6.87 -6.69
CA SER A 311 12.52 -7.46 -5.38
C SER A 311 11.87 -6.69 -4.23
N LYS A 312 11.87 -5.35 -4.29
CA LYS A 312 11.24 -4.51 -3.26
C LYS A 312 9.71 -4.60 -3.32
N ALA A 313 9.14 -4.71 -4.52
CA ALA A 313 7.71 -4.94 -4.69
C ALA A 313 7.27 -6.27 -4.08
N ASP A 314 8.02 -7.34 -4.35
CA ASP A 314 7.78 -8.66 -3.77
C ASP A 314 7.93 -8.65 -2.24
N GLU A 315 8.93 -7.95 -1.70
CA GLU A 315 9.10 -7.75 -0.25
C GLU A 315 7.90 -7.03 0.35
N ASN A 316 7.44 -5.94 -0.27
CA ASN A 316 6.29 -5.16 0.17
C ASN A 316 5.00 -6.00 0.16
N ILE A 317 4.75 -6.78 -0.89
CA ILE A 317 3.62 -7.70 -1.01
C ILE A 317 3.66 -8.76 0.10
N ASN A 318 4.82 -9.40 0.30
CA ASN A 318 4.98 -10.44 1.31
C ASN A 318 4.79 -9.88 2.74
N SER A 319 5.36 -8.72 3.02
CA SER A 319 5.24 -8.05 4.31
C SER A 319 3.79 -7.62 4.59
N PHE A 320 3.07 -7.16 3.56
CA PHE A 320 1.65 -6.84 3.66
C PHE A 320 0.82 -8.09 3.91
N ALA A 321 1.04 -9.15 3.12
CA ALA A 321 0.35 -10.44 3.28
C ALA A 321 0.57 -11.04 4.68
N GLN A 322 1.79 -10.94 5.21
CA GLN A 322 2.09 -11.41 6.56
C GLN A 322 1.35 -10.60 7.64
N ARG A 323 1.25 -9.29 7.50
CA ARG A 323 0.49 -8.42 8.42
C ARG A 323 -1.00 -8.78 8.44
N VAL A 324 -1.60 -8.94 7.25
CA VAL A 324 -3.00 -9.33 7.12
C VAL A 324 -3.23 -10.73 7.70
N SER A 325 -2.31 -11.66 7.45
CA SER A 325 -2.37 -13.02 8.01
C SER A 325 -2.31 -13.06 9.54
N GLN A 326 -1.56 -12.14 10.18
CA GLN A 326 -1.55 -12.00 11.65
C GLN A 326 -2.92 -11.58 12.21
N GLN A 327 -3.77 -10.95 11.41
CA GLN A 327 -5.16 -10.61 11.76
C GLN A 327 -6.15 -11.76 11.46
N GLY A 328 -5.65 -12.91 11.01
CA GLY A 328 -6.44 -14.11 10.72
C GLY A 328 -7.13 -14.10 9.36
N ILE A 329 -6.76 -13.20 8.45
CA ILE A 329 -7.33 -13.07 7.10
C ILE A 329 -6.23 -13.33 6.08
N ASP A 330 -6.50 -14.05 5.00
CA ASP A 330 -5.57 -14.15 3.87
C ASP A 330 -5.67 -12.94 2.94
N LEU A 331 -4.62 -12.72 2.14
CA LEU A 331 -4.53 -11.56 1.25
C LEU A 331 -5.66 -11.51 0.23
N ASP A 332 -6.02 -12.65 -0.37
CA ASP A 332 -7.05 -12.70 -1.41
C ASP A 332 -8.43 -12.34 -0.83
N THR A 333 -8.74 -12.84 0.37
CA THR A 333 -9.96 -12.48 1.10
C THR A 333 -9.97 -10.99 1.47
N TYR A 334 -8.85 -10.44 1.92
CA TYR A 334 -8.73 -9.02 2.24
C TYR A 334 -9.01 -8.15 0.99
N LEU A 335 -8.38 -8.46 -0.15
CA LEU A 335 -8.58 -7.73 -1.40
C LEU A 335 -10.03 -7.80 -1.88
N MET A 336 -10.67 -8.96 -1.73
CA MET A 336 -12.10 -9.13 -2.05
C MET A 336 -12.99 -8.24 -1.19
N TYR A 337 -12.73 -8.12 0.13
CA TYR A 337 -13.47 -7.20 1.01
C TYR A 337 -13.27 -5.73 0.64
N MET A 338 -12.07 -5.38 0.18
CA MET A 338 -11.76 -4.02 -0.26
C MET A 338 -12.26 -3.71 -1.68
N GLY A 339 -12.81 -4.70 -2.39
CA GLY A 339 -13.24 -4.55 -3.78
C GLY A 339 -12.09 -4.26 -4.75
N MET A 340 -10.86 -4.68 -4.40
CA MET A 340 -9.65 -4.45 -5.17
C MET A 340 -9.21 -5.75 -5.85
N ASP A 341 -8.91 -5.69 -7.14
CA ASP A 341 -8.31 -6.82 -7.83
C ASP A 341 -6.79 -6.92 -7.55
N LYS A 342 -6.28 -8.15 -7.69
CA LYS A 342 -4.88 -8.46 -7.39
C LYS A 342 -3.89 -7.70 -8.26
N GLU A 343 -4.21 -7.49 -9.54
CA GLU A 343 -3.35 -6.77 -10.49
C GLU A 343 -3.21 -5.30 -10.11
N THR A 344 -4.30 -4.65 -9.72
CA THR A 344 -4.29 -3.27 -9.21
C THR A 344 -3.44 -3.15 -7.96
N PHE A 345 -3.58 -4.11 -7.01
CA PHE A 345 -2.77 -4.14 -5.80
C PHE A 345 -1.28 -4.32 -6.10
N GLU A 346 -0.90 -5.28 -6.96
CA GLU A 346 0.49 -5.51 -7.36
C GLU A 346 1.09 -4.27 -8.05
N ASN A 347 0.32 -3.58 -8.89
CA ASN A 347 0.77 -2.35 -9.54
C ASN A 347 1.01 -1.22 -8.53
N GLN A 348 0.13 -1.06 -7.53
CA GLN A 348 0.34 -0.10 -6.45
C GLN A 348 1.60 -0.42 -5.63
N MET A 349 1.86 -1.71 -5.35
CA MET A 349 3.08 -2.13 -4.65
C MET A 349 4.34 -1.86 -5.48
N LYS A 350 4.27 -2.02 -6.81
CA LYS A 350 5.39 -1.67 -7.72
C LYS A 350 5.66 -0.17 -7.74
N GLU A 351 4.63 0.66 -7.82
CA GLU A 351 4.79 2.13 -7.76
C GLU A 351 5.43 2.55 -6.43
N ARG A 352 4.95 1.98 -5.33
CA ARG A 352 5.54 2.23 -4.01
C ARG A 352 7.00 1.77 -3.93
N ALA A 353 7.31 0.59 -4.48
CA ALA A 353 8.67 0.07 -4.49
C ALA A 353 9.67 0.99 -5.21
N VAL A 354 9.24 1.73 -6.25
CA VAL A 354 10.09 2.72 -6.92
C VAL A 354 10.50 3.83 -5.95
N SER A 355 9.58 4.33 -5.14
CA SER A 355 9.86 5.36 -4.14
C SER A 355 10.72 4.81 -3.01
N ASP A 356 10.39 3.60 -2.50
CA ASP A 356 11.11 2.95 -1.41
C ASP A 356 12.59 2.69 -1.78
N VAL A 357 12.86 2.13 -2.98
CA VAL A 357 14.24 1.88 -3.45
C VAL A 357 15.05 3.16 -3.62
N LYS A 358 14.44 4.21 -4.18
CA LYS A 358 15.11 5.50 -4.33
C LYS A 358 15.43 6.13 -2.97
N LEU A 359 14.49 6.02 -2.04
CA LEU A 359 14.69 6.51 -0.67
C LEU A 359 15.81 5.74 0.03
N ASP A 360 15.78 4.40 -0.02
CA ASP A 360 16.81 3.55 0.59
C ASP A 360 18.22 3.92 0.05
N LEU A 361 18.35 4.04 -1.28
CA LEU A 361 19.62 4.44 -1.90
C LEU A 361 20.04 5.86 -1.51
N ALA A 362 19.10 6.82 -1.48
CA ALA A 362 19.39 8.20 -1.08
C ALA A 362 19.89 8.28 0.36
N VAL A 363 19.21 7.59 1.28
CA VAL A 363 19.57 7.55 2.70
C VAL A 363 20.95 6.92 2.91
N GLU A 364 21.24 5.81 2.22
CA GLU A 364 22.58 5.20 2.28
C GLU A 364 23.66 6.14 1.76
N LYS A 365 23.36 6.88 0.68
CA LYS A 365 24.34 7.89 0.15
C LYS A 365 24.56 9.03 1.13
N ILE A 366 23.52 9.48 1.85
CA ILE A 366 23.65 10.51 2.89
C ILE A 366 24.47 9.98 4.06
N ILE A 367 24.24 8.73 4.50
CA ILE A 367 25.04 8.09 5.55
C ILE A 367 26.53 8.08 5.17
N GLU A 368 26.82 7.74 3.90
CA GLU A 368 28.19 7.72 3.39
C GLU A 368 28.83 9.13 3.38
N LEU A 369 28.09 10.14 2.91
CA LEU A 369 28.56 11.52 2.76
C LEU A 369 28.77 12.23 4.10
N GLU A 370 27.84 12.04 5.04
CA GLU A 370 27.85 12.71 6.36
C GLU A 370 28.57 11.87 7.43
N GLY A 371 28.89 10.60 7.12
CA GLY A 371 29.51 9.69 8.06
C GLY A 371 28.64 9.38 9.28
N VAL A 372 27.29 9.34 9.10
CA VAL A 372 26.33 9.09 10.17
C VAL A 372 26.53 7.71 10.75
N LYS A 373 26.68 7.62 12.07
CA LYS A 373 26.81 6.33 12.79
C LYS A 373 25.98 6.40 14.06
N ALA A 374 25.19 5.38 14.30
CA ALA A 374 24.49 5.22 15.56
C ALA A 374 25.51 5.04 16.72
N SER A 375 25.26 5.67 17.84
CA SER A 375 26.07 5.46 19.05
C SER A 375 25.69 4.14 19.72
N ASP A 376 26.62 3.51 20.43
CA ASP A 376 26.36 2.29 21.19
C ASP A 376 25.24 2.50 22.23
N GLU A 377 25.16 3.70 22.81
CA GLU A 377 24.10 4.08 23.75
C GLU A 377 22.71 4.10 23.08
N ALA A 378 22.62 4.59 21.85
CA ALA A 378 21.36 4.59 21.07
C ALA A 378 20.94 3.17 20.70
N VAL A 379 21.89 2.31 20.34
CA VAL A 379 21.65 0.89 20.05
C VAL A 379 21.13 0.17 21.29
N ASP A 380 21.74 0.40 22.45
CA ASP A 380 21.29 -0.21 23.72
C ASP A 380 19.89 0.31 24.15
N ALA A 381 19.62 1.59 23.94
CA ALA A 381 18.29 2.18 24.18
C ALA A 381 17.21 1.56 23.27
N GLU A 382 17.55 1.30 21.99
CA GLU A 382 16.61 0.68 21.05
C GLU A 382 16.33 -0.79 21.43
N TYR A 383 17.35 -1.54 21.85
CA TYR A 383 17.15 -2.88 22.41
C TYR A 383 16.22 -2.86 23.64
N ALA A 384 16.34 -1.86 24.52
CA ALA A 384 15.45 -1.73 25.68
C ALA A 384 13.99 -1.49 25.26
N LYS A 385 13.75 -0.63 24.27
CA LYS A 385 12.40 -0.41 23.70
C LYS A 385 11.83 -1.68 23.06
N MET A 386 12.64 -2.40 22.26
CA MET A 386 12.23 -3.67 21.69
C MET A 386 11.87 -4.69 22.78
N ALA A 387 12.65 -4.74 23.86
CA ALA A 387 12.41 -5.64 24.99
C ALA A 387 11.06 -5.35 25.66
N GLU A 388 10.76 -4.08 25.87
CA GLU A 388 9.47 -3.62 26.42
C GLU A 388 8.30 -3.93 25.49
N MET A 389 8.46 -3.65 24.19
CA MET A 389 7.42 -3.86 23.17
C MET A 389 7.06 -5.34 23.00
N TYR A 390 8.07 -6.24 22.98
CA TYR A 390 7.85 -7.67 22.78
C TYR A 390 7.72 -8.47 24.07
N GLY A 391 7.87 -7.84 25.24
CA GLY A 391 7.82 -8.51 26.54
C GLY A 391 8.92 -9.56 26.71
N MET A 392 10.11 -9.32 26.14
CA MET A 392 11.24 -10.23 26.15
C MET A 392 12.47 -9.61 26.82
N ASP A 393 13.38 -10.46 27.33
CA ASP A 393 14.65 -9.99 27.86
C ASP A 393 15.55 -9.41 26.75
N VAL A 394 16.26 -8.32 27.05
CA VAL A 394 17.20 -7.63 26.15
C VAL A 394 18.24 -8.59 25.58
N GLU A 395 18.79 -9.49 26.39
CA GLU A 395 19.79 -10.48 25.93
C GLU A 395 19.23 -11.43 24.88
N LYS A 396 17.95 -11.81 25.01
CA LYS A 396 17.29 -12.66 24.04
C LYS A 396 17.10 -11.94 22.71
N ILE A 397 16.73 -10.65 22.73
CA ILE A 397 16.60 -9.84 21.52
C ILE A 397 17.96 -9.65 20.84
N LYS A 398 19.02 -9.36 21.61
CA LYS A 398 20.40 -9.27 21.09
C LYS A 398 20.86 -10.57 20.42
N SER A 399 20.36 -11.73 20.85
CA SER A 399 20.66 -13.01 20.20
C SER A 399 19.91 -13.24 18.87
N ILE A 400 18.78 -12.56 18.67
CA ILE A 400 17.93 -12.68 17.47
C ILE A 400 18.29 -11.61 16.44
N VAL A 401 18.51 -10.37 16.91
CA VAL A 401 18.81 -9.23 16.05
C VAL A 401 20.24 -8.75 16.32
N PRO A 402 21.17 -8.86 15.35
CA PRO A 402 22.54 -8.38 15.50
C PRO A 402 22.62 -6.88 15.75
N ALA A 403 23.59 -6.45 16.55
CA ALA A 403 23.79 -5.03 16.85
C ALA A 403 24.06 -4.18 15.60
N GLU A 404 24.75 -4.74 14.61
CA GLU A 404 25.02 -4.07 13.33
C GLU A 404 23.74 -3.73 12.57
N THR A 405 22.72 -4.61 12.62
CA THR A 405 21.42 -4.37 11.98
C THR A 405 20.68 -3.22 12.66
N VAL A 406 20.67 -3.19 14.00
CA VAL A 406 20.04 -2.10 14.77
C VAL A 406 20.76 -0.78 14.53
N ALA A 407 22.09 -0.81 14.53
CA ALA A 407 22.91 0.38 14.27
C ALA A 407 22.69 0.94 12.85
N ALA A 408 22.56 0.06 11.85
CA ALA A 408 22.28 0.47 10.47
C ALA A 408 20.90 1.12 10.35
N GLU A 409 19.89 0.56 11.01
CA GLU A 409 18.53 1.11 11.01
C GLU A 409 18.47 2.48 11.71
N LEU A 410 19.12 2.62 12.86
CA LEU A 410 19.22 3.90 13.55
C LEU A 410 19.99 4.96 12.72
N ALA A 411 21.06 4.55 12.04
CA ALA A 411 21.77 5.46 11.14
C ALA A 411 20.91 5.96 9.97
N LYS A 412 20.01 5.08 9.45
CA LYS A 412 19.02 5.49 8.43
C LYS A 412 18.03 6.51 8.99
N GLN A 413 17.50 6.28 10.17
CA GLN A 413 16.56 7.19 10.84
C GLN A 413 17.23 8.54 11.12
N ASP A 414 18.46 8.55 11.61
CA ASP A 414 19.23 9.78 11.86
C ASP A 414 19.53 10.54 10.56
N ALA A 415 19.84 9.86 9.47
CA ALA A 415 20.05 10.47 8.16
C ALA A 415 18.75 11.11 7.62
N ILE A 416 17.62 10.44 7.72
CA ILE A 416 16.31 11.01 7.34
C ILE A 416 16.00 12.22 8.20
N LYS A 417 16.22 12.14 9.52
CA LYS A 417 16.00 13.24 10.44
C LYS A 417 16.88 14.45 10.11
N LEU A 418 18.15 14.22 9.77
CA LEU A 418 19.06 15.28 9.32
C LEU A 418 18.51 16.03 8.09
N VAL A 419 17.96 15.32 7.12
CA VAL A 419 17.33 15.91 5.94
C VAL A 419 16.11 16.75 6.33
N ILE A 420 15.22 16.19 7.16
CA ILE A 420 14.00 16.87 7.62
C ILE A 420 14.34 18.12 8.43
N ASP A 421 15.27 18.03 9.37
CA ASP A 421 15.69 19.15 10.23
C ASP A 421 16.35 20.28 9.42
N SER A 422 17.02 19.97 8.32
CA SER A 422 17.61 20.96 7.41
C SER A 422 16.61 21.61 6.47
N ALA A 423 15.42 21.01 6.29
CA ALA A 423 14.43 21.43 5.31
C ALA A 423 13.76 22.76 5.68
N LYS A 424 13.37 23.50 4.65
CA LYS A 424 12.72 24.80 4.79
C LYS A 424 11.24 24.69 4.52
N ALA A 425 10.41 25.04 5.52
CA ALA A 425 8.98 25.09 5.35
C ALA A 425 8.56 26.28 4.47
N LYS A 426 7.80 25.99 3.41
CA LYS A 426 7.14 26.95 2.55
C LYS A 426 5.64 26.92 2.85
N LYS A 427 5.02 28.10 3.01
CA LYS A 427 3.56 28.13 3.15
C LYS A 427 2.92 27.61 1.86
N PRO A 428 1.85 26.80 1.98
CA PRO A 428 1.10 26.34 0.82
C PRO A 428 0.68 27.55 -0.03
N ALA A 429 0.88 27.47 -1.33
CA ALA A 429 0.33 28.45 -2.25
C ALA A 429 -1.19 28.38 -2.12
N ALA A 430 -1.82 29.46 -1.67
CA ALA A 430 -3.27 29.54 -1.53
C ALA A 430 -3.90 29.01 -2.82
N LYS A 431 -4.55 27.83 -2.75
CA LYS A 431 -5.36 27.32 -3.85
C LYS A 431 -6.39 28.40 -4.16
N ARG A 432 -6.21 29.14 -5.27
CA ARG A 432 -7.22 30.01 -5.85
C ARG A 432 -8.36 29.10 -6.35
N THR A 433 -9.11 28.55 -5.40
CA THR A 433 -10.32 27.80 -5.70
C THR A 433 -11.31 28.72 -6.36
N ALA A 434 -11.57 28.49 -7.60
CA ALA A 434 -12.87 28.45 -8.26
C ALA A 434 -14.04 29.22 -7.57
N LYS A 435 -13.87 30.51 -7.28
CA LYS A 435 -14.98 31.41 -6.97
C LYS A 435 -15.34 32.28 -8.19
N LYS A 436 -15.08 31.75 -9.42
CA LYS A 436 -15.34 32.43 -10.67
C LYS A 436 -16.37 31.72 -11.57
N ALA A 437 -17.10 30.74 -11.01
CA ALA A 437 -18.17 30.05 -11.74
C ALA A 437 -19.60 30.33 -11.20
N ALA A 438 -19.72 31.10 -10.10
CA ALA A 438 -21.04 31.43 -9.53
C ALA A 438 -21.45 32.91 -9.65
N ALA A 439 -20.64 33.77 -10.29
CA ALA A 439 -20.97 35.19 -10.47
C ALA A 439 -21.20 35.61 -11.94
N ALA A 440 -21.55 34.66 -12.81
CA ALA A 440 -21.84 34.93 -14.21
C ALA A 440 -23.21 34.38 -14.64
N LYS A 441 -24.22 34.51 -13.77
CA LYS A 441 -25.62 34.22 -14.12
C LYS A 441 -26.59 35.20 -13.44
N GLU A 442 -26.32 36.48 -13.56
CA GLU A 442 -27.32 37.54 -13.40
C GLU A 442 -26.75 38.75 -14.14
N ASP A 443 -27.22 38.94 -15.33
CA ASP A 443 -27.47 40.11 -16.11
C ASP A 443 -27.40 39.77 -17.60
N ALA A 444 -28.58 39.58 -18.18
CA ALA A 444 -28.83 39.75 -19.59
C ALA A 444 -30.12 40.53 -19.75
N PRO A 445 -30.13 41.68 -20.43
CA PRO A 445 -31.34 42.12 -21.13
C PRO A 445 -31.28 41.70 -22.59
N ALA A 446 -32.49 41.33 -23.05
CA ALA A 446 -32.81 41.01 -24.43
C ALA A 446 -32.66 42.21 -25.36
N GLU A 447 -32.31 41.94 -26.61
CA GLU A 447 -32.88 42.55 -27.88
C GLU A 447 -32.12 41.95 -29.06
N GLU A 448 -32.84 41.24 -29.82
CA GLU A 448 -33.47 41.45 -31.14
C GLU A 448 -32.59 41.27 -32.38
N ALA A 449 -32.98 40.23 -33.13
CA ALA A 449 -33.24 40.15 -34.57
C ALA A 449 -32.10 40.38 -35.59
N ALA A 450 -31.98 39.41 -36.42
CA ALA A 450 -32.01 39.42 -37.88
C ALA A 450 -30.90 38.65 -38.60
N GLU A 451 -31.42 37.70 -39.31
CA GLU A 451 -31.14 37.30 -40.71
C GLU A 451 -29.88 36.55 -41.14
N LYS A 452 -30.20 35.36 -41.60
CA LYS A 452 -29.62 34.40 -42.58
C LYS A 452 -28.79 34.99 -43.75
N PRO A 453 -28.18 34.18 -44.66
CA PRO A 453 -28.00 32.73 -44.72
C PRO A 453 -26.68 32.22 -45.38
N ALA A 454 -26.50 30.89 -45.28
CA ALA A 454 -25.95 29.96 -46.27
C ALA A 454 -24.55 30.11 -46.90
N LYS A 455 -23.74 29.04 -46.80
CA LYS A 455 -23.32 28.20 -47.95
C LYS A 455 -22.49 26.98 -47.52
N LYS A 456 -23.08 25.77 -47.72
CA LYS A 456 -22.34 24.57 -48.16
C LYS A 456 -21.99 24.78 -49.67
N PRO A 457 -21.02 24.12 -50.29
CA PRO A 457 -20.86 22.65 -50.43
C PRO A 457 -19.38 22.24 -50.50
N ALA A 458 -18.93 21.01 -50.73
CA ALA A 458 -19.35 19.86 -51.47
C ALA A 458 -18.41 18.68 -51.21
N ALA A 459 -18.94 17.52 -51.40
CA ALA A 459 -18.31 16.19 -51.38
C ALA A 459 -17.37 15.93 -52.57
N LYS A 460 -16.43 14.95 -52.39
CA LYS A 460 -15.98 14.03 -53.43
C LYS A 460 -15.53 12.73 -52.75
N LYS A 461 -16.24 11.73 -52.87
CA LYS A 461 -16.35 10.43 -53.54
C LYS A 461 -15.12 10.04 -54.32
N THR A 462 -14.69 8.81 -54.08
CA THR A 462 -14.49 7.64 -54.99
C THR A 462 -13.35 6.81 -54.44
N THR A 463 -13.23 5.52 -54.45
CA THR A 463 -13.97 4.33 -54.88
C THR A 463 -13.18 3.13 -54.36
N LYS A 464 -13.82 2.16 -53.75
CA LYS A 464 -13.99 0.76 -54.14
C LYS A 464 -12.80 0.05 -54.82
N LYS A 465 -12.28 -1.02 -54.20
CA LYS A 465 -12.19 -2.35 -54.85
C LYS A 465 -12.02 -3.46 -53.84
N ALA A 466 -12.90 -4.39 -54.01
CA ALA A 466 -13.03 -5.67 -53.35
C ALA A 466 -12.11 -6.71 -54.06
N ALA A 467 -11.88 -7.81 -53.43
CA ALA A 467 -11.95 -9.20 -53.83
C ALA A 467 -11.00 -9.99 -52.94
N GLU A 468 -11.51 -10.89 -52.18
CA GLU A 468 -11.96 -12.26 -52.42
C GLU A 468 -10.87 -13.30 -52.17
N LYS A 469 -11.20 -14.19 -51.21
CA LYS A 469 -11.06 -15.65 -51.16
C LYS A 469 -9.62 -16.23 -51.19
N LYS A 470 -9.31 -17.24 -50.48
CA LYS A 470 -9.91 -18.50 -50.03
C LYS A 470 -8.92 -19.28 -49.19
N ASP A 471 -9.43 -19.97 -48.24
CA ASP A 471 -9.31 -21.38 -47.84
C ASP A 471 -7.98 -22.08 -47.55
N ALA A 472 -8.04 -22.78 -46.45
CA ALA A 472 -7.61 -24.14 -46.13
C ALA A 472 -6.12 -24.36 -45.79
N GLU A 473 -5.78 -24.68 -44.66
CA GLU A 473 -5.71 -25.96 -43.94
C GLU A 473 -5.38 -25.71 -42.48
#